data_4e02875892f01868b976e0064d6f0922
#
_entry.id   4e02875892f01868b976e0064d6f0922
#
_cell.length_a   1.000
_cell.length_b   1.000
_cell.length_c   1.000
_cell.angle_alpha   90.00
_cell.angle_beta   90.00
_cell.angle_gamma   90.00
#
_symmetry.space_group_name_H-M   'P 1'
#
loop_
_entity.id
_entity.type
_entity.pdbx_description
1 polymer ?
#
loop_
_entity_poly.entity_id
_entity_poly.type
_entity_poly.pdbx_seq_one_letter_code
_entity_poly.pdbx_strand_id
1 'polypeptide(L)'
;MSRGLLEVASAEELDAVLEHERYHVRNLDPLKVLIARALPATFFFVPALGALQTRYVAGRELAADRRAVRACGRTPLVGALLKAVRGPAWSELEVAAAIGGPELLEVRVAQLESGREPRVAALTPTMIALSALGAVLFTGAFIASVVGFGGASAVSQATGMGMSLGDVLGGVMCVVPFALGALGIYRWLAWRARAPLTSS
;
A
#
# COMPACT_ATOMS: atom_id res chain seq x y z
N MET A 1 -11.50 -15.58 4.43
CA MET A 1 -11.24 -17.01 4.78
C MET A 1 -11.39 -17.88 3.56
N SER A 2 -10.46 -18.79 3.27
CA SER A 2 -10.58 -19.73 2.16
C SER A 2 -11.29 -21.02 2.59
N ARG A 3 -11.96 -21.68 1.64
CA ARG A 3 -12.60 -23.00 1.86
C ARG A 3 -11.60 -24.04 2.36
N GLY A 4 -10.38 -24.07 1.79
CA GLY A 4 -9.37 -25.03 2.17
C GLY A 4 -8.91 -24.94 3.64
N LEU A 5 -8.88 -23.74 4.21
CA LEU A 5 -8.57 -23.58 5.63
C LEU A 5 -9.70 -24.11 6.52
N LEU A 6 -10.97 -23.92 6.13
CA LEU A 6 -12.13 -24.41 6.86
C LEU A 6 -12.17 -25.95 6.95
N GLU A 7 -11.62 -26.64 5.95
CA GLU A 7 -11.62 -28.11 5.90
C GLU A 7 -10.52 -28.75 6.75
N VAL A 8 -9.42 -28.04 6.99
CA VAL A 8 -8.23 -28.60 7.66
C VAL A 8 -7.95 -28.02 9.04
N ALA A 9 -8.57 -26.90 9.41
CA ALA A 9 -8.36 -26.24 10.69
C ALA A 9 -9.17 -26.91 11.81
N SER A 10 -8.60 -26.99 13.01
CA SER A 10 -9.35 -27.38 14.20
C SER A 10 -10.31 -26.26 14.64
N ALA A 11 -11.23 -26.58 15.56
CA ALA A 11 -12.18 -25.59 16.10
C ALA A 11 -11.44 -24.43 16.79
N GLU A 12 -10.40 -24.72 17.57
CA GLU A 12 -9.59 -23.72 18.25
C GLU A 12 -8.79 -22.85 17.27
N GLU A 13 -8.31 -23.43 16.18
CA GLU A 13 -7.60 -22.68 15.11
C GLU A 13 -8.58 -21.76 14.37
N LEU A 14 -9.81 -22.23 14.12
CA LEU A 14 -10.86 -21.41 13.52
C LEU A 14 -11.24 -20.25 14.43
N ASP A 15 -11.39 -20.48 15.74
CA ASP A 15 -11.66 -19.43 16.71
C ASP A 15 -10.56 -18.37 16.72
N ALA A 16 -9.28 -18.78 16.67
CA ALA A 16 -8.17 -17.85 16.60
C ALA A 16 -8.20 -17.02 15.33
N VAL A 17 -8.49 -17.61 14.18
CA VAL A 17 -8.65 -16.90 12.91
C VAL A 17 -9.84 -15.95 12.96
N LEU A 18 -10.98 -16.37 13.52
CA LEU A 18 -12.16 -15.50 13.66
C LEU A 18 -11.90 -14.29 14.56
N GLU A 19 -11.14 -14.45 15.66
CA GLU A 19 -10.76 -13.29 16.49
C GLU A 19 -9.79 -12.36 15.78
N HIS A 20 -8.89 -12.88 14.94
CA HIS A 20 -8.02 -12.10 14.06
C HIS A 20 -8.85 -11.28 13.06
N GLU A 21 -9.77 -11.91 12.33
CA GLU A 21 -10.64 -11.25 11.36
C GLU A 21 -11.60 -10.23 12.02
N ARG A 22 -12.17 -10.57 13.19
CA ARG A 22 -12.99 -9.64 13.96
C ARG A 22 -12.25 -8.35 14.33
N TYR A 23 -10.95 -8.45 14.59
CA TYR A 23 -10.15 -7.27 14.86
C TYR A 23 -10.13 -6.32 13.64
N HIS A 24 -9.94 -6.84 12.44
CA HIS A 24 -9.94 -6.04 11.20
C HIS A 24 -11.30 -5.40 10.93
N VAL A 25 -12.38 -6.14 11.11
CA VAL A 25 -13.74 -5.61 10.91
C VAL A 25 -14.06 -4.50 11.91
N ARG A 26 -13.79 -4.71 13.19
CA ARG A 26 -14.06 -3.71 14.27
C ARG A 26 -13.25 -2.42 14.07
N ASN A 27 -12.07 -2.52 13.51
CA ASN A 27 -11.20 -1.38 13.29
C ASN A 27 -11.35 -0.74 11.90
N LEU A 28 -12.26 -1.22 11.07
CA LEU A 28 -12.42 -0.77 9.67
C LEU A 28 -11.12 -0.83 8.87
N ASP A 29 -10.31 -1.87 9.12
CA ASP A 29 -8.99 -2.03 8.51
C ASP A 29 -9.04 -2.14 6.98
N PRO A 30 -10.03 -2.80 6.33
CA PRO A 30 -10.13 -2.81 4.88
C PRO A 30 -10.18 -1.41 4.28
N LEU A 31 -10.97 -0.50 4.88
CA LEU A 31 -11.05 0.88 4.43
C LEU A 31 -9.75 1.65 4.68
N LYS A 32 -9.17 1.50 5.86
CA LYS A 32 -7.91 2.17 6.22
C LYS A 32 -6.74 1.69 5.35
N VAL A 33 -6.68 0.40 5.06
CA VAL A 33 -5.66 -0.18 4.16
C VAL A 33 -5.87 0.29 2.72
N LEU A 34 -7.12 0.43 2.26
CA LEU A 34 -7.42 1.01 0.95
C LEU A 34 -6.88 2.44 0.85
N ILE A 35 -7.16 3.29 1.85
CA ILE A 35 -6.63 4.65 1.92
C ILE A 35 -5.10 4.64 1.95
N ALA A 36 -4.50 3.80 2.81
CA ALA A 36 -3.05 3.67 2.91
C ALA A 36 -2.38 3.23 1.60
N ARG A 37 -3.08 2.46 0.76
CA ARG A 37 -2.62 2.07 -0.59
C ARG A 37 -2.83 3.16 -1.63
N ALA A 38 -3.90 3.94 -1.52
CA ALA A 38 -4.19 5.03 -2.44
C ALA A 38 -3.19 6.19 -2.30
N LEU A 39 -2.74 6.49 -1.08
CA LEU A 39 -1.84 7.62 -0.81
C LEU A 39 -0.52 7.54 -1.60
N PRO A 40 0.29 6.46 -1.55
CA PRO A 40 1.52 6.38 -2.34
C PRO A 40 1.26 6.26 -3.84
N ALA A 41 0.09 5.79 -4.25
CA ALA A 41 -0.30 5.78 -5.66
C ALA A 41 -0.60 7.19 -6.18
N THR A 42 -1.26 8.01 -5.38
CA THR A 42 -1.59 9.40 -5.71
C THR A 42 -0.36 10.30 -5.58
N PHE A 43 0.41 10.16 -4.51
CA PHE A 43 1.60 10.95 -4.21
C PHE A 43 2.88 10.15 -4.49
N PHE A 44 2.99 9.62 -5.70
CA PHE A 44 4.10 8.74 -6.14
C PHE A 44 5.48 9.39 -6.03
N PHE A 45 5.54 10.72 -6.02
CA PHE A 45 6.74 11.52 -5.83
C PHE A 45 7.20 11.62 -4.36
N VAL A 46 6.50 10.97 -3.42
CA VAL A 46 6.82 10.91 -1.99
C VAL A 46 7.12 9.46 -1.59
N PRO A 47 8.36 8.94 -1.80
CA PRO A 47 8.70 7.54 -1.54
C PRO A 47 8.42 7.07 -0.10
N ALA A 48 8.49 7.97 0.88
CA ALA A 48 8.19 7.67 2.29
C ALA A 48 6.76 7.14 2.49
N LEU A 49 5.78 7.54 1.64
CA LEU A 49 4.40 7.06 1.77
C LEU A 49 4.29 5.55 1.49
N GLY A 50 5.08 5.01 0.54
CA GLY A 50 5.13 3.57 0.29
C GLY A 50 5.68 2.80 1.50
N ALA A 51 6.76 3.29 2.09
CA ALA A 51 7.32 2.70 3.31
C ALA A 51 6.35 2.80 4.50
N LEU A 52 5.65 3.93 4.65
CA LEU A 52 4.63 4.10 5.70
C LEU A 52 3.44 3.16 5.48
N GLN A 53 2.99 2.95 4.24
CA GLN A 53 1.94 1.99 3.91
C GLN A 53 2.34 0.58 4.34
N THR A 54 3.54 0.12 3.99
CA THR A 54 4.03 -1.22 4.37
C THR A 54 4.06 -1.37 5.88
N ARG A 55 4.58 -0.38 6.60
CA ARG A 55 4.62 -0.36 8.07
C ARG A 55 3.22 -0.38 8.69
N TYR A 56 2.31 0.40 8.12
CA TYR A 56 0.92 0.45 8.58
C TYR A 56 0.25 -0.91 8.46
N VAL A 57 0.35 -1.56 7.29
CA VAL A 57 -0.23 -2.89 7.06
C VAL A 57 0.37 -3.91 8.03
N ALA A 58 1.71 -3.96 8.15
CA ALA A 58 2.38 -4.84 9.10
C ALA A 58 1.90 -4.61 10.54
N GLY A 59 1.81 -3.36 10.98
CA GLY A 59 1.33 -3.02 12.32
C GLY A 59 -0.11 -3.48 12.59
N ARG A 60 -0.99 -3.47 11.56
CA ARG A 60 -2.38 -3.96 11.69
C ARG A 60 -2.42 -5.47 11.85
N GLU A 61 -1.64 -6.21 11.05
CA GLU A 61 -1.53 -7.66 11.17
C GLU A 61 -0.98 -8.09 12.53
N LEU A 62 0.10 -7.46 12.97
CA LEU A 62 0.69 -7.73 14.29
C LEU A 62 -0.29 -7.42 15.45
N ALA A 63 -1.12 -6.40 15.31
CA ALA A 63 -2.12 -6.07 16.31
C ALA A 63 -3.29 -7.08 16.32
N ALA A 64 -3.71 -7.56 15.15
CA ALA A 64 -4.72 -8.61 15.02
C ALA A 64 -4.23 -9.94 15.61
N ASP A 65 -2.97 -10.32 15.32
CA ASP A 65 -2.33 -11.50 15.91
C ASP A 65 -2.28 -11.42 17.44
N ARG A 66 -1.87 -10.28 18.00
CA ARG A 66 -1.89 -10.08 19.46
C ARG A 66 -3.29 -10.21 20.05
N ARG A 67 -4.32 -9.78 19.33
CA ARG A 67 -5.72 -9.93 19.78
C ARG A 67 -6.13 -11.40 19.78
N ALA A 68 -5.84 -12.13 18.71
CA ALA A 68 -6.14 -13.56 18.59
C ALA A 68 -5.40 -14.38 19.66
N VAL A 69 -4.10 -14.11 19.87
CA VAL A 69 -3.29 -14.77 20.92
C VAL A 69 -3.86 -14.54 22.32
N ARG A 70 -4.34 -13.32 22.62
CA ARG A 70 -4.94 -13.02 23.92
C ARG A 70 -6.28 -13.74 24.14
N ALA A 71 -7.03 -13.98 23.08
CA ALA A 71 -8.35 -14.62 23.17
C ALA A 71 -8.27 -16.15 23.16
N CYS A 72 -7.43 -16.72 22.30
CA CYS A 72 -7.41 -18.16 21.99
C CYS A 72 -6.07 -18.83 22.32
N GLY A 73 -5.06 -18.08 22.71
CA GLY A 73 -3.70 -18.60 22.90
C GLY A 73 -2.85 -18.56 21.63
N ARG A 74 -1.56 -18.85 21.81
CA ARG A 74 -0.58 -18.79 20.71
C ARG A 74 -0.67 -20.00 19.77
N THR A 75 -0.78 -21.19 20.33
CA THR A 75 -0.74 -22.45 19.57
C THR A 75 -1.79 -22.57 18.47
N PRO A 76 -3.08 -22.25 18.72
CA PRO A 76 -4.11 -22.27 17.68
C PRO A 76 -3.81 -21.32 16.52
N LEU A 77 -3.36 -20.09 16.80
CA LEU A 77 -3.04 -19.12 15.76
C LEU A 77 -1.83 -19.56 14.91
N VAL A 78 -0.78 -20.10 15.53
CA VAL A 78 0.38 -20.65 14.82
C VAL A 78 -0.02 -21.85 13.97
N GLY A 79 -0.86 -22.75 14.50
CA GLY A 79 -1.38 -23.91 13.76
C GLY A 79 -2.15 -23.48 12.51
N ALA A 80 -3.08 -22.51 12.66
CA ALA A 80 -3.84 -21.96 11.55
C ALA A 80 -2.93 -21.29 10.51
N LEU A 81 -1.94 -20.51 10.94
CA LEU A 81 -0.99 -19.83 10.06
C LEU A 81 -0.15 -20.82 9.26
N LEU A 82 0.37 -21.88 9.91
CA LEU A 82 1.13 -22.94 9.23
C LEU A 82 0.28 -23.72 8.21
N LYS A 83 -0.97 -24.02 8.53
CA LYS A 83 -1.91 -24.64 7.60
C LYS A 83 -2.25 -23.75 6.43
N ALA A 84 -2.39 -22.44 6.67
CA ALA A 84 -2.60 -21.46 5.61
C ALA A 84 -1.41 -21.41 4.63
N VAL A 85 -0.17 -21.52 5.11
CA VAL A 85 1.04 -21.51 4.27
C VAL A 85 1.27 -22.83 3.54
N ARG A 86 0.94 -23.96 4.16
CA ARG A 86 1.24 -25.32 3.63
C ARG A 86 0.09 -25.92 2.82
N GLY A 87 -1.06 -25.32 2.79
CA GLY A 87 -2.25 -25.89 2.16
C GLY A 87 -2.10 -26.01 0.63
N PRO A 88 -2.41 -27.19 0.05
CA PRO A 88 -2.30 -27.43 -1.40
C PRO A 88 -3.31 -26.63 -2.23
N ALA A 89 -4.28 -26.01 -1.61
CA ALA A 89 -5.35 -25.22 -2.26
C ALA A 89 -5.01 -23.75 -2.48
N TRP A 90 -3.82 -23.30 -2.08
CA TRP A 90 -3.43 -21.90 -2.19
C TRP A 90 -2.37 -21.74 -3.27
N SER A 91 -2.68 -20.98 -4.28
CA SER A 91 -1.63 -20.47 -5.17
C SER A 91 -0.68 -19.57 -4.36
N GLU A 92 0.60 -19.53 -4.74
CA GLU A 92 1.56 -18.60 -4.10
C GLU A 92 1.04 -17.16 -4.04
N LEU A 93 0.22 -16.78 -5.00
CA LEU A 93 -0.41 -15.46 -5.09
C LEU A 93 -1.48 -15.26 -4.00
N GLU A 94 -2.28 -16.30 -3.70
CA GLU A 94 -3.31 -16.24 -2.65
C GLU A 94 -2.67 -16.25 -1.26
N VAL A 95 -1.61 -17.03 -1.05
CA VAL A 95 -0.80 -17.00 0.17
C VAL A 95 -0.15 -15.63 0.35
N ALA A 96 0.49 -15.09 -0.67
CA ALA A 96 1.09 -13.77 -0.62
C ALA A 96 0.04 -12.66 -0.38
N ALA A 97 -1.15 -12.79 -0.95
CA ALA A 97 -2.23 -11.82 -0.74
C ALA A 97 -2.84 -11.92 0.67
N ALA A 98 -3.04 -13.14 1.18
CA ALA A 98 -3.62 -13.38 2.51
C ALA A 98 -2.64 -13.05 3.65
N ILE A 99 -1.35 -13.19 3.43
CA ILE A 99 -0.29 -13.03 4.46
C ILE A 99 0.40 -11.67 4.32
N GLY A 100 0.17 -10.94 3.21
CA GLY A 100 0.82 -9.65 2.96
C GLY A 100 2.25 -9.73 2.46
N GLY A 101 2.66 -10.91 1.94
CA GLY A 101 3.99 -11.19 1.43
C GLY A 101 4.91 -11.91 2.42
N PRO A 102 6.01 -12.48 1.94
CA PRO A 102 6.94 -13.27 2.75
C PRO A 102 7.57 -12.45 3.90
N GLU A 103 7.91 -11.21 3.65
CA GLU A 103 8.50 -10.31 4.66
C GLU A 103 7.55 -10.07 5.85
N LEU A 104 6.24 -9.95 5.57
CA LEU A 104 5.25 -9.77 6.64
C LEU A 104 5.05 -11.06 7.43
N LEU A 105 5.10 -12.22 6.77
CA LEU A 105 5.03 -13.52 7.43
C LEU A 105 6.18 -13.68 8.42
N GLU A 106 7.42 -13.36 8.03
CA GLU A 106 8.59 -13.43 8.92
C GLU A 106 8.40 -12.56 10.16
N VAL A 107 7.90 -11.34 9.99
CA VAL A 107 7.63 -10.41 11.08
C VAL A 107 6.55 -10.95 12.04
N ARG A 108 5.49 -11.58 11.50
CA ARG A 108 4.43 -12.21 12.30
C ARG A 108 4.96 -13.42 13.08
N VAL A 109 5.74 -14.29 12.42
CA VAL A 109 6.37 -15.44 13.07
C VAL A 109 7.30 -14.99 14.21
N ALA A 110 8.16 -14.00 13.96
CA ALA A 110 9.05 -13.44 14.97
C ALA A 110 8.27 -12.87 16.18
N GLN A 111 7.12 -12.21 15.96
CA GLN A 111 6.25 -11.76 17.05
C GLN A 111 5.65 -12.95 17.82
N LEU A 112 5.17 -13.96 17.11
CA LEU A 112 4.58 -15.14 17.73
C LEU A 112 5.61 -15.95 18.54
N GLU A 113 6.85 -16.04 18.07
CA GLU A 113 7.94 -16.73 18.78
C GLU A 113 8.40 -15.96 20.02
N SER A 114 8.73 -14.69 19.85
CA SER A 114 9.31 -13.88 20.94
C SER A 114 8.27 -13.36 21.93
N GLY A 115 7.00 -13.27 21.55
CA GLY A 115 5.95 -12.59 22.31
C GLY A 115 6.12 -11.06 22.36
N ARG A 116 7.11 -10.50 21.65
CA ARG A 116 7.41 -9.08 21.60
C ARG A 116 7.08 -8.51 20.24
N GLU A 117 6.75 -7.23 20.20
CA GLU A 117 6.51 -6.53 18.93
C GLU A 117 7.84 -6.33 18.20
N PRO A 118 8.01 -6.93 17.00
CA PRO A 118 9.22 -6.75 16.22
C PRO A 118 9.30 -5.30 15.72
N ARG A 119 10.53 -4.78 15.61
CA ARG A 119 10.77 -3.46 15.05
C ARG A 119 10.59 -3.53 13.54
N VAL A 120 9.54 -2.91 13.05
CA VAL A 120 9.38 -2.68 11.60
C VAL A 120 10.44 -1.67 11.16
N ALA A 121 11.07 -1.91 10.01
CA ALA A 121 12.14 -1.08 9.47
C ALA A 121 11.81 0.43 9.53
N ALA A 122 12.71 1.22 10.08
CA ALA A 122 12.54 2.66 10.19
C ALA A 122 12.65 3.33 8.81
N LEU A 123 12.00 4.49 8.67
CA LEU A 123 12.22 5.33 7.50
C LEU A 123 13.69 5.77 7.48
N THR A 124 14.38 5.55 6.37
CA THR A 124 15.76 6.01 6.23
C THR A 124 15.79 7.53 6.02
N PRO A 125 16.82 8.23 6.51
CA PRO A 125 16.98 9.67 6.26
C PRO A 125 16.96 10.01 4.75
N THR A 126 17.50 9.13 3.92
CA THR A 126 17.48 9.26 2.46
C THR A 126 16.07 9.22 1.89
N MET A 127 15.21 8.32 2.36
CA MET A 127 13.80 8.29 1.92
C MET A 127 13.06 9.57 2.32
N ILE A 128 13.33 10.09 3.51
CA ILE A 128 12.74 11.35 3.97
C ILE A 128 13.21 12.52 3.11
N ALA A 129 14.52 12.60 2.84
CA ALA A 129 15.10 13.65 2.00
C ALA A 129 14.56 13.61 0.56
N LEU A 130 14.49 12.41 -0.07
CA LEU A 130 13.93 12.23 -1.40
C LEU A 130 12.44 12.60 -1.45
N SER A 131 11.69 12.29 -0.39
CA SER A 131 10.28 12.65 -0.30
C SER A 131 10.08 14.16 -0.17
N ALA A 132 10.90 14.84 0.63
CA ALA A 132 10.89 16.28 0.75
C ALA A 132 11.27 16.96 -0.58
N LEU A 133 12.32 16.48 -1.24
CA LEU A 133 12.72 16.98 -2.56
C LEU A 133 11.60 16.78 -3.60
N GLY A 134 11.02 15.60 -3.68
CA GLY A 134 9.90 15.31 -4.58
C GLY A 134 8.69 16.22 -4.35
N ALA A 135 8.33 16.43 -3.09
CA ALA A 135 7.24 17.34 -2.73
C ALA A 135 7.53 18.79 -3.10
N VAL A 136 8.76 19.28 -2.86
CA VAL A 136 9.17 20.64 -3.23
C VAL A 136 9.15 20.83 -4.75
N LEU A 137 9.73 19.88 -5.50
CA LEU A 137 9.76 19.95 -6.97
C LEU A 137 8.35 19.89 -7.56
N PHE A 138 7.51 19.00 -7.06
CA PHE A 138 6.13 18.88 -7.52
C PHE A 138 5.34 20.17 -7.24
N THR A 139 5.44 20.70 -6.01
CA THR A 139 4.76 21.94 -5.62
C THR A 139 5.27 23.13 -6.43
N GLY A 140 6.58 23.24 -6.62
CA GLY A 140 7.17 24.30 -7.44
C GLY A 140 6.70 24.24 -8.89
N ALA A 141 6.70 23.06 -9.51
CA ALA A 141 6.20 22.87 -10.86
C ALA A 141 4.70 23.20 -10.97
N PHE A 142 3.90 22.79 -9.98
CA PHE A 142 2.48 23.11 -9.92
C PHE A 142 2.23 24.61 -9.83
N ILE A 143 2.90 25.32 -8.93
CA ILE A 143 2.78 26.78 -8.79
C ILE A 143 3.21 27.48 -10.07
N ALA A 144 4.34 27.10 -10.66
CA ALA A 144 4.82 27.67 -11.92
C ALA A 144 3.79 27.47 -13.06
N SER A 145 3.15 26.31 -13.11
CA SER A 145 2.11 26.01 -14.09
C SER A 145 0.87 26.88 -13.90
N VAL A 146 0.40 27.04 -12.66
CA VAL A 146 -0.79 27.86 -12.34
C VAL A 146 -0.53 29.34 -12.64
N VAL A 147 0.62 29.86 -12.24
CA VAL A 147 1.00 31.27 -12.46
C VAL A 147 1.23 31.53 -13.96
N GLY A 148 1.92 30.62 -14.65
CA GLY A 148 2.16 30.73 -16.10
C GLY A 148 0.85 30.72 -16.89
N PHE A 149 -0.07 29.82 -16.58
CA PHE A 149 -1.37 29.75 -17.24
C PHE A 149 -2.25 30.98 -16.94
N GLY A 150 -2.31 31.41 -15.67
CA GLY A 150 -3.07 32.62 -15.28
C GLY A 150 -2.52 33.90 -15.92
N GLY A 151 -1.19 34.03 -16.01
CA GLY A 151 -0.55 35.14 -16.67
C GLY A 151 -0.81 35.18 -18.19
N ALA A 152 -0.70 34.05 -18.85
CA ALA A 152 -0.93 33.91 -20.29
C ALA A 152 -2.38 34.19 -20.68
N SER A 153 -3.36 33.67 -19.90
CA SER A 153 -4.77 33.95 -20.15
C SER A 153 -5.17 35.42 -19.95
N ALA A 154 -4.59 36.09 -18.96
CA ALA A 154 -4.80 37.51 -18.72
C ALA A 154 -4.26 38.37 -19.86
N VAL A 155 -3.08 38.07 -20.38
CA VAL A 155 -2.46 38.75 -21.53
C VAL A 155 -3.27 38.53 -22.81
N SER A 156 -3.72 37.30 -23.06
CA SER A 156 -4.57 36.94 -24.22
C SER A 156 -5.88 37.72 -24.22
N GLN A 157 -6.56 37.82 -23.06
CA GLN A 157 -7.78 38.61 -22.93
C GLN A 157 -7.55 40.12 -23.11
N ALA A 158 -6.42 40.63 -22.59
CA ALA A 158 -6.10 42.07 -22.70
C ALA A 158 -5.71 42.49 -24.13
N THR A 159 -5.12 41.61 -24.91
CA THR A 159 -4.62 41.90 -26.26
C THR A 159 -5.57 41.51 -27.38
N GLY A 160 -6.67 40.80 -27.07
CA GLY A 160 -7.60 40.26 -28.09
C GLY A 160 -6.98 39.26 -29.06
N MET A 161 -5.74 38.81 -28.81
CA MET A 161 -5.10 37.77 -29.56
C MET A 161 -5.65 36.42 -29.14
N GLY A 162 -5.90 35.54 -30.11
CA GLY A 162 -6.28 34.16 -29.83
C GLY A 162 -5.25 33.41 -29.00
N MET A 163 -5.61 32.22 -28.47
CA MET A 163 -4.73 31.41 -27.61
C MET A 163 -3.31 31.40 -28.10
N SER A 164 -2.40 31.87 -27.27
CA SER A 164 -0.97 31.89 -27.57
C SER A 164 -0.35 30.52 -27.37
N LEU A 165 0.82 30.29 -27.97
CA LEU A 165 1.61 29.07 -27.72
C LEU A 165 1.91 28.90 -26.21
N GLY A 166 2.02 30.01 -25.46
CA GLY A 166 2.20 30.02 -24.01
C GLY A 166 0.98 29.49 -23.25
N ASP A 167 -0.24 29.79 -23.70
CA ASP A 167 -1.45 29.26 -23.08
C ASP A 167 -1.56 27.75 -23.26
N VAL A 168 -1.20 27.23 -24.44
CA VAL A 168 -1.18 25.81 -24.74
C VAL A 168 -0.09 25.10 -23.92
N LEU A 169 1.12 25.66 -23.87
CA LEU A 169 2.21 25.10 -23.09
C LEU A 169 1.93 25.09 -21.59
N GLY A 170 1.31 26.18 -21.05
CA GLY A 170 0.89 26.26 -19.65
C GLY A 170 -0.14 25.18 -19.32
N GLY A 171 -1.14 25.00 -20.18
CA GLY A 171 -2.14 23.92 -20.02
C GLY A 171 -1.52 22.52 -20.06
N VAL A 172 -0.58 22.29 -20.98
CA VAL A 172 0.15 21.01 -21.07
C VAL A 172 0.99 20.76 -19.82
N MET A 173 1.71 21.76 -19.31
CA MET A 173 2.51 21.64 -18.09
C MET A 173 1.66 21.34 -16.84
N CYS A 174 0.41 21.81 -16.78
CA CYS A 174 -0.51 21.43 -15.70
C CYS A 174 -0.95 19.97 -15.77
N VAL A 175 -1.12 19.41 -16.96
CA VAL A 175 -1.65 18.05 -17.17
C VAL A 175 -0.53 17.00 -17.12
N VAL A 176 0.67 17.31 -17.59
CA VAL A 176 1.79 16.37 -17.71
C VAL A 176 2.13 15.66 -16.39
N PRO A 177 2.24 16.31 -15.23
CA PRO A 177 2.55 15.63 -13.97
C PRO A 177 1.49 14.58 -13.59
N PHE A 178 0.21 14.91 -13.82
CA PHE A 178 -0.90 13.99 -13.55
C PHE A 178 -0.93 12.83 -14.55
N ALA A 179 -0.67 13.12 -15.83
CA ALA A 179 -0.59 12.09 -16.87
C ALA A 179 0.57 11.12 -16.63
N LEU A 180 1.75 11.62 -16.24
CA LEU A 180 2.90 10.80 -15.89
C LEU A 180 2.64 9.97 -14.62
N GLY A 181 1.95 10.55 -13.63
CA GLY A 181 1.51 9.82 -12.44
C GLY A 181 0.55 8.69 -12.77
N ALA A 182 -0.47 8.97 -13.58
CA ALA A 182 -1.43 7.97 -14.04
C ALA A 182 -0.75 6.87 -14.87
N LEU A 183 0.20 7.23 -15.75
CA LEU A 183 0.98 6.28 -16.53
C LEU A 183 1.89 5.42 -15.64
N GLY A 184 2.49 6.00 -14.61
CA GLY A 184 3.28 5.30 -13.59
C GLY A 184 2.45 4.26 -12.85
N ILE A 185 1.26 4.66 -12.39
CA ILE A 185 0.29 3.77 -11.73
C ILE A 185 -0.14 2.65 -12.69
N TYR A 186 -0.49 3.00 -13.93
CA TYR A 186 -0.90 2.03 -14.95
C TYR A 186 0.21 1.00 -15.24
N ARG A 187 1.46 1.47 -15.43
CA ARG A 187 2.62 0.60 -15.66
C ARG A 187 2.89 -0.32 -14.47
N TRP A 188 2.76 0.19 -13.25
CA TRP A 188 2.93 -0.59 -12.03
C TRP A 188 1.83 -1.66 -11.89
N LEU A 189 0.57 -1.31 -12.14
CA LEU A 189 -0.54 -2.26 -12.16
C LEU A 189 -0.36 -3.32 -13.26
N ALA A 190 0.03 -2.89 -14.46
CA ALA A 190 0.30 -3.78 -15.59
C ALA A 190 1.51 -4.70 -15.35
N TRP A 191 2.55 -4.22 -14.65
CA TRP A 191 3.70 -5.04 -14.24
C TRP A 191 3.26 -6.10 -13.21
N ARG A 192 2.48 -5.70 -12.23
CA ARG A 192 1.92 -6.62 -11.23
C ARG A 192 1.01 -7.70 -11.83
N ALA A 193 0.22 -7.32 -12.83
CA ALA A 193 -0.64 -8.27 -13.55
C ALA A 193 0.14 -9.25 -14.48
N ARG A 194 1.39 -8.91 -14.83
CA ARG A 194 2.26 -9.72 -15.70
C ARG A 194 3.35 -10.48 -14.94
N ALA A 195 3.38 -10.41 -13.60
CA ALA A 195 4.28 -11.24 -12.83
C ALA A 195 4.03 -12.70 -13.25
N PRO A 196 5.00 -13.38 -13.87
CA PRO A 196 4.77 -14.72 -14.37
C PRO A 196 4.44 -15.64 -13.20
N LEU A 197 3.36 -16.39 -13.35
CA LEU A 197 3.18 -17.62 -12.62
C LEU A 197 4.36 -18.51 -13.04
N THR A 198 5.47 -18.43 -12.33
CA THR A 198 6.56 -19.39 -12.53
C THR A 198 6.06 -20.73 -12.01
N SER A 199 5.45 -21.47 -12.93
CA SER A 199 5.22 -22.89 -12.75
C SER A 199 6.57 -23.59 -12.79
N SER A 200 6.98 -24.16 -11.71
CA SER A 200 7.87 -25.31 -11.66
C SER A 200 7.72 -26.02 -10.31
#